data_ae294a3a1f3a064d1e0e7fdbf69ad8d2
#
_entry.id   ae294a3a1f3a064d1e0e7fdbf69ad8d2
#
_cell.length_a   1.000
_cell.length_b   1.000
_cell.length_c   1.000
_cell.angle_alpha   90.00
_cell.angle_beta   90.00
_cell.angle_gamma   90.00
#
_symmetry.space_group_name_H-M   'P 1'
#
loop_
_entity.id
_entity.type
_entity.pdbx_description
1 polymer ?
#
loop_
_entity_poly.entity_id
_entity_poly.type
_entity_poly.pdbx_seq_one_letter_code
_entity_poly.pdbx_strand_id
1 'polypeptide(L)'
;MLFTGRPFPAQEMYDCQFVNSVVPRDKLEEETEKYASACARTRPTDVVQVQKTFMEMYKQYRGEYMGSLLTGFVEGMLPMMTPDRQGQAGVDSDTFDKGVNNVVKDMDMEYPPEWRLGRSNRRKP
;
A
#
# COMPACT_ATOMS: atom_id res chain seq x y z
N MET A 1 -4.51 -5.46 -6.46
CA MET A 1 -4.06 -5.50 -5.06
C MET A 1 -5.10 -6.12 -4.14
N LEU A 2 -6.28 -5.52 -3.96
CA LEU A 2 -7.30 -6.04 -3.03
C LEU A 2 -7.77 -7.48 -3.32
N PHE A 3 -7.88 -7.86 -4.58
CA PHE A 3 -8.39 -9.20 -4.93
C PHE A 3 -7.30 -10.25 -5.14
N THR A 4 -6.11 -9.85 -5.53
CA THR A 4 -5.02 -10.78 -5.81
C THR A 4 -4.05 -10.95 -4.64
N GLY A 5 -4.05 -10.03 -3.67
CA GLY A 5 -3.04 -9.97 -2.62
C GLY A 5 -1.62 -9.66 -3.11
N ARG A 6 -1.43 -9.49 -4.43
CA ARG A 6 -0.12 -9.30 -5.04
C ARG A 6 0.53 -8.00 -4.54
N PRO A 7 1.78 -8.04 -4.07
CA PRO A 7 2.56 -6.84 -3.80
C PRO A 7 2.94 -6.14 -5.11
N PHE A 8 3.03 -4.81 -5.07
CA PHE A 8 3.41 -3.97 -6.20
C PHE A 8 4.76 -3.32 -5.95
N PRO A 9 5.73 -3.45 -6.87
CA PRO A 9 6.96 -2.69 -6.82
C PRO A 9 6.70 -1.18 -6.91
N ALA A 10 7.53 -0.37 -6.26
CA ALA A 10 7.39 1.09 -6.29
C ALA A 10 7.40 1.67 -7.71
N GLN A 11 8.18 1.08 -8.61
CA GLN A 11 8.23 1.52 -10.01
C GLN A 11 6.89 1.30 -10.73
N GLU A 12 6.22 0.18 -10.52
CA GLU A 12 4.90 -0.08 -11.10
C GLU A 12 3.87 0.92 -10.60
N MET A 13 3.95 1.29 -9.31
CA MET A 13 3.08 2.31 -8.71
C MET A 13 3.37 3.72 -9.26
N TYR A 14 4.62 4.00 -9.62
CA TYR A 14 4.99 5.24 -10.30
C TYR A 14 4.48 5.27 -11.74
N ASP A 15 4.64 4.18 -12.48
CA ASP A 15 4.22 4.06 -13.88
C ASP A 15 2.69 4.24 -14.04
N CYS A 16 1.90 3.82 -13.04
CA CYS A 16 0.45 4.06 -12.99
C CYS A 16 0.06 5.37 -12.28
N GLN A 17 1.02 6.23 -11.98
CA GLN A 17 0.82 7.56 -11.37
C GLN A 17 0.20 7.52 -9.95
N PHE A 18 0.35 6.42 -9.23
CA PHE A 18 -0.12 6.31 -7.86
C PHE A 18 0.83 6.99 -6.86
N VAL A 19 2.13 6.93 -7.12
CA VAL A 19 3.16 7.64 -6.34
C VAL A 19 3.84 8.70 -7.20
N ASN A 20 4.30 9.79 -6.57
CA ASN A 20 4.86 10.94 -7.27
C ASN A 20 6.29 10.74 -7.73
N SER A 21 7.07 9.92 -7.01
CA SER A 21 8.48 9.72 -7.28
C SER A 21 8.94 8.37 -6.73
N VAL A 22 9.95 7.79 -7.36
CA VAL A 22 10.66 6.60 -6.86
C VAL A 22 12.14 6.91 -6.83
N VAL A 23 12.71 6.86 -5.64
CA VAL A 23 14.11 7.20 -5.41
C VAL A 23 14.80 6.09 -4.61
N PRO A 24 16.14 6.00 -4.65
CA PRO A 24 16.89 5.12 -3.75
C PRO A 24 16.57 5.42 -2.28
N ARG A 25 16.65 4.40 -1.43
CA ARG A 25 16.27 4.50 -0.02
C ARG A 25 17.02 5.59 0.74
N ASP A 26 18.29 5.78 0.42
CA ASP A 26 19.15 6.81 1.02
C ASP A 26 18.79 8.24 0.60
N LYS A 27 17.99 8.41 -0.46
CA LYS A 27 17.49 9.68 -0.97
C LYS A 27 16.04 9.99 -0.59
N LEU A 28 15.36 9.06 0.05
CA LEU A 28 13.93 9.17 0.33
C LEU A 28 13.60 10.38 1.21
N GLU A 29 14.38 10.59 2.26
CA GLU A 29 14.17 11.70 3.19
C GLU A 29 14.38 13.06 2.52
N GLU A 30 15.46 13.20 1.74
CA GLU A 30 15.75 14.41 0.96
C GLU A 30 14.61 14.74 -0.02
N GLU A 31 14.13 13.73 -0.74
CA GLU A 31 13.05 13.92 -1.71
C GLU A 31 11.71 14.25 -1.02
N THR A 32 11.42 13.60 0.10
CA THR A 32 10.24 13.90 0.90
C THR A 32 10.26 15.36 1.41
N GLU A 33 11.41 15.83 1.88
CA GLU A 33 11.56 17.21 2.35
C GLU A 33 11.38 18.23 1.22
N LYS A 34 11.83 17.93 0.01
CA LYS A 34 11.56 18.78 -1.17
C LYS A 34 10.06 18.95 -1.42
N TYR A 35 9.30 17.85 -1.40
CA TYR A 35 7.84 17.92 -1.58
C TYR A 35 7.16 18.66 -0.43
N ALA A 36 7.52 18.37 0.82
CA ALA A 36 6.97 19.04 1.98
C ALA A 36 7.25 20.55 1.96
N SER A 37 8.48 20.94 1.66
CA SER A 37 8.88 22.34 1.51
C SER A 37 8.16 23.04 0.36
N ALA A 38 7.97 22.38 -0.77
CA ALA A 38 7.19 22.92 -1.88
C ALA A 38 5.75 23.18 -1.48
N CYS A 39 5.10 22.22 -0.81
CA CYS A 39 3.73 22.37 -0.31
C CYS A 39 3.61 23.55 0.68
N ALA A 40 4.59 23.71 1.56
CA ALA A 40 4.59 24.79 2.56
C ALA A 40 4.78 26.18 1.96
N ARG A 41 5.51 26.30 0.83
CA ARG A 41 5.83 27.60 0.21
C ARG A 41 4.79 28.07 -0.80
N THR A 42 4.13 27.15 -1.46
CA THR A 42 3.32 27.47 -2.64
C THR A 42 1.92 27.96 -2.33
N ARG A 43 1.42 27.69 -1.12
CA ARG A 43 0.06 28.10 -0.72
C ARG A 43 0.01 28.52 0.75
N PRO A 44 -0.86 29.51 1.07
CA PRO A 44 -1.18 29.84 2.45
C PRO A 44 -1.72 28.62 3.21
N THR A 45 -1.39 28.53 4.49
CA THR A 45 -1.74 27.37 5.35
C THR A 45 -3.25 27.16 5.46
N ASP A 46 -4.03 28.22 5.51
CA ASP A 46 -5.49 28.19 5.57
C ASP A 46 -6.11 27.58 4.29
N VAL A 47 -5.57 27.91 3.12
CA VAL A 47 -6.01 27.31 1.85
C VAL A 47 -5.72 25.81 1.81
N VAL A 48 -4.53 25.39 2.26
CA VAL A 48 -4.18 23.96 2.37
C VAL A 48 -5.10 23.24 3.35
N GLN A 49 -5.42 23.87 4.47
CA GLN A 49 -6.34 23.32 5.47
C GLN A 49 -7.75 23.09 4.89
N VAL A 50 -8.28 24.06 4.18
CA VAL A 50 -9.60 23.94 3.50
C VAL A 50 -9.57 22.82 2.47
N GLN A 51 -8.52 22.73 1.66
CA GLN A 51 -8.39 21.65 0.67
C GLN A 51 -8.31 20.26 1.33
N LYS A 52 -7.56 20.11 2.41
CA LYS A 52 -7.50 18.85 3.17
C LYS A 52 -8.85 18.48 3.75
N THR A 53 -9.56 19.45 4.34
CA THR A 53 -10.90 19.22 4.89
C THR A 53 -11.87 18.78 3.78
N PHE A 54 -11.83 19.43 2.62
CA PHE A 54 -12.65 19.02 1.48
C PHE A 54 -12.36 17.58 1.04
N MET A 55 -11.09 17.20 0.95
CA MET A 55 -10.70 15.84 0.55
C MET A 55 -11.19 14.80 1.56
N GLU A 56 -11.09 15.09 2.86
CA GLU A 56 -11.60 14.19 3.90
C GLU A 56 -13.14 14.06 3.85
N MET A 57 -13.85 15.15 3.66
CA MET A 57 -15.30 15.12 3.48
C MET A 57 -15.69 14.31 2.23
N TYR A 58 -14.97 14.47 1.14
CA TYR A 58 -15.21 13.75 -0.10
C TYR A 58 -15.00 12.22 0.07
N LYS A 59 -13.93 11.80 0.74
CA LYS A 59 -13.67 10.40 1.07
C LYS A 59 -14.81 9.82 1.93
N GLN A 60 -15.25 10.55 2.96
CA GLN A 60 -16.36 10.12 3.83
C GLN A 60 -17.68 10.02 3.06
N TYR A 61 -17.97 10.99 2.20
CA TYR A 61 -19.17 10.97 1.34
C TYR A 61 -19.18 9.74 0.42
N ARG A 62 -18.03 9.31 -0.09
CA ARG A 62 -17.89 8.09 -0.88
C ARG A 62 -17.94 6.79 -0.04
N GLY A 63 -18.01 6.88 1.27
CA GLY A 63 -18.03 5.74 2.16
C GLY A 63 -16.68 5.02 2.31
N GLU A 64 -15.60 5.61 1.85
CA GLU A 64 -14.26 4.97 1.86
C GLU A 64 -13.80 4.65 3.28
N TYR A 65 -14.03 5.55 4.24
CA TYR A 65 -13.64 5.34 5.63
C TYR A 65 -14.43 4.19 6.27
N MET A 66 -15.76 4.23 6.18
CA MET A 66 -16.61 3.19 6.76
C MET A 66 -16.43 1.84 6.05
N GLY A 67 -16.26 1.88 4.73
CA GLY A 67 -15.98 0.67 3.94
C GLY A 67 -14.67 0.01 4.37
N SER A 68 -13.60 0.76 4.51
CA SER A 68 -12.31 0.24 4.97
C SER A 68 -12.36 -0.31 6.40
N LEU A 69 -13.04 0.40 7.30
CA LEU A 69 -13.19 -0.03 8.69
C LEU A 69 -13.97 -1.35 8.80
N LEU A 70 -15.11 -1.43 8.12
CA LEU A 70 -15.95 -2.63 8.14
C LEU A 70 -15.25 -3.82 7.46
N THR A 71 -14.60 -3.59 6.33
CA THR A 71 -13.86 -4.63 5.62
C THR A 71 -12.71 -5.16 6.48
N GLY A 72 -11.91 -4.28 7.06
CA GLY A 72 -10.81 -4.68 7.94
C GLY A 72 -11.27 -5.43 9.18
N PHE A 73 -12.42 -5.05 9.76
CA PHE A 73 -13.00 -5.75 10.89
C PHE A 73 -13.47 -7.17 10.50
N VAL A 74 -14.19 -7.29 9.39
CA VAL A 74 -14.66 -8.58 8.88
C VAL A 74 -13.51 -9.49 8.48
N GLU A 75 -12.52 -8.96 7.75
CA GLU A 75 -11.32 -9.70 7.36
C GLU A 75 -10.53 -10.20 8.58
N GLY A 76 -10.43 -9.39 9.63
CA GLY A 76 -9.79 -9.79 10.87
C GLY A 76 -10.56 -10.85 11.68
N MET A 77 -11.89 -10.89 11.56
CA MET A 77 -12.72 -11.87 12.27
C MET A 77 -12.87 -13.21 11.54
N LEU A 78 -12.81 -13.21 10.22
CA LEU A 78 -13.03 -14.42 9.41
C LEU A 78 -12.10 -15.59 9.80
N PRO A 79 -10.79 -15.39 10.04
CA PRO A 79 -9.91 -16.47 10.49
C PRO A 79 -10.26 -17.03 11.85
N MET A 80 -10.85 -16.21 12.74
CA MET A 80 -11.27 -16.65 14.07
C MET A 80 -12.55 -17.49 14.02
N MET A 81 -13.41 -17.23 13.03
CA MET A 81 -14.70 -17.93 12.87
C MET A 81 -14.58 -19.25 12.11
N THR A 82 -13.53 -19.43 11.32
CA THR A 82 -13.33 -20.61 10.49
C THR A 82 -11.91 -21.15 10.67
N PRO A 83 -11.69 -22.07 11.64
CA PRO A 83 -10.36 -22.63 11.93
C PRO A 83 -9.64 -23.22 10.71
N ASP A 84 -10.39 -23.81 9.77
CA ASP A 84 -9.84 -24.38 8.52
C ASP A 84 -9.27 -23.33 7.57
N ARG A 85 -9.51 -22.05 7.83
CA ARG A 85 -8.95 -20.91 7.10
C ARG A 85 -7.83 -20.19 7.84
N GLN A 86 -7.39 -20.73 8.97
CA GLN A 86 -6.16 -20.25 9.61
C GLN A 86 -5.02 -20.34 8.62
N GLY A 87 -4.34 -19.24 8.37
CA GLY A 87 -3.29 -19.13 7.35
C GLY A 87 -3.73 -18.52 6.01
N GLN A 88 -5.02 -18.53 5.66
CA GLN A 88 -5.48 -17.91 4.41
C GLN A 88 -5.67 -16.39 4.49
N ALA A 89 -5.72 -15.82 5.68
CA ALA A 89 -5.91 -14.38 5.90
C ALA A 89 -4.60 -13.60 6.09
N GLY A 90 -3.46 -14.18 5.76
CA GLY A 90 -2.19 -13.47 5.69
C GLY A 90 -1.45 -13.26 7.02
N VAL A 91 -1.97 -13.77 8.13
CA VAL A 91 -1.25 -13.79 9.42
C VAL A 91 -1.24 -15.23 9.93
N ASP A 92 -0.38 -16.01 9.36
CA ASP A 92 -0.09 -17.35 9.82
C ASP A 92 0.90 -17.31 11.01
N SER A 93 0.87 -18.33 11.88
CA SER A 93 1.91 -18.57 12.88
C SER A 93 3.31 -18.50 12.28
N ASP A 94 3.47 -18.98 11.07
CA ASP A 94 4.70 -18.90 10.27
C ASP A 94 5.22 -17.47 10.08
N THR A 95 4.34 -16.46 10.08
CA THR A 95 4.76 -15.06 9.96
C THR A 95 5.56 -14.59 11.16
N PHE A 96 5.22 -15.07 12.35
CA PHE A 96 5.98 -14.77 13.57
C PHE A 96 7.31 -15.54 13.62
N ASP A 97 7.31 -16.78 13.19
CA ASP A 97 8.49 -17.66 13.24
C ASP A 97 9.49 -17.35 12.12
N LYS A 98 9.03 -17.15 10.91
CA LYS A 98 9.85 -16.89 9.71
C LYS A 98 10.17 -15.40 9.49
N GLY A 99 9.39 -14.52 10.07
CA GLY A 99 9.42 -13.08 9.83
C GLY A 99 8.74 -12.67 8.52
N VAL A 100 8.12 -11.50 8.54
CA VAL A 100 7.29 -10.94 7.43
C VAL A 100 7.99 -10.99 6.07
N ASN A 101 9.28 -10.63 6.01
CA ASN A 101 10.03 -10.58 4.75
C ASN A 101 10.15 -11.96 4.07
N ASN A 102 10.28 -13.03 4.84
CA ASN A 102 10.40 -14.37 4.28
C ASN A 102 9.05 -14.90 3.84
N VAL A 103 8.00 -14.65 4.62
CA VAL A 103 6.63 -15.01 4.24
C VAL A 103 6.22 -14.30 2.95
N VAL A 104 6.50 -13.00 2.82
CA VAL A 104 6.21 -12.26 1.57
C VAL A 104 6.98 -12.83 0.38
N LYS A 105 8.23 -13.28 0.56
CA LYS A 105 8.99 -13.94 -0.52
C LYS A 105 8.39 -15.29 -0.91
N ASP A 106 7.97 -16.08 0.07
CA ASP A 106 7.36 -17.38 -0.18
C ASP A 106 6.03 -17.20 -0.95
N MET A 107 5.18 -16.28 -0.50
CA MET A 107 3.95 -15.90 -1.20
C MET A 107 4.21 -15.37 -2.61
N ASP A 108 5.28 -14.57 -2.80
CA ASP A 108 5.65 -14.03 -4.11
C ASP A 108 5.98 -15.14 -5.12
N MET A 109 6.53 -16.27 -4.65
CA MET A 109 6.84 -17.42 -5.51
C MET A 109 5.60 -18.15 -6.02
N GLU A 110 4.45 -18.01 -5.40
CA GLU A 110 3.17 -18.59 -5.84
C GLU A 110 2.59 -17.85 -7.04
N TYR A 111 2.98 -16.59 -7.27
CA TYR A 111 2.50 -15.82 -8.42
C TYR A 111 3.21 -16.22 -9.72
N PRO A 112 2.55 -16.00 -10.87
CA PRO A 112 3.20 -16.12 -12.18
C PRO A 112 4.50 -15.29 -12.23
N PRO A 113 5.54 -15.75 -12.93
CA PRO A 113 6.85 -15.08 -12.93
C PRO A 113 6.83 -13.60 -13.30
N GLU A 114 5.91 -13.20 -14.17
CA GLU A 114 5.72 -11.82 -14.62
C GLU A 114 5.11 -10.90 -13.55
N TRP A 115 4.53 -11.48 -12.50
CA TRP A 115 3.89 -10.74 -11.39
C TRP A 115 4.76 -10.66 -10.14
N ARG A 116 5.90 -11.38 -10.12
CA ARG A 116 6.76 -11.47 -8.93
C ARG A 116 7.54 -10.18 -8.68
N LEU A 117 7.73 -9.88 -7.39
CA LEU A 117 8.67 -8.86 -6.95
C LEU A 117 10.10 -9.19 -7.45
N GLY A 118 10.88 -8.19 -7.77
CA GLY A 118 12.29 -8.36 -8.14
C GLY A 118 12.58 -8.80 -9.58
N ARG A 119 11.60 -9.28 -10.34
CA ARG A 119 11.72 -9.27 -11.79
C ARG A 119 11.23 -7.91 -12.27
N SER A 120 12.17 -7.04 -12.59
CA SER A 120 11.83 -5.80 -13.25
C SER A 120 11.15 -6.16 -14.56
N ASN A 121 9.83 -6.14 -14.55
CA ASN A 121 9.03 -6.09 -15.76
C ASN A 121 9.23 -4.68 -16.35
N ARG A 122 10.50 -4.30 -16.49
CA ARG A 122 10.84 -3.12 -17.26
C ARG A 122 10.40 -3.43 -18.67
N ARG A 123 9.24 -2.93 -19.04
CA ARG A 123 8.97 -2.71 -20.44
C ARG A 123 10.16 -1.89 -20.92
N LYS A 124 11.08 -2.54 -21.63
CA LYS A 124 12.09 -1.80 -22.38
C LYS A 124 11.32 -0.85 -23.29
N PRO A 125 11.72 0.41 -23.36
CA PRO A 125 11.10 1.38 -24.25
C PRO A 125 11.11 0.85 -25.67
#